data_d5323666bbe84c9062fe82232234af66
#
_entry.id   d5323666bbe84c9062fe82232234af66
#
_cell.length_a   1.000
_cell.length_b   1.000
_cell.length_c   1.000
_cell.angle_alpha   90.00
_cell.angle_beta   90.00
_cell.angle_gamma   90.00
#
_symmetry.space_group_name_H-M   'P 1'
#
loop_
_entity.id
_entity.type
_entity.pdbx_description
1 polymer ?
#
loop_
_entity_poly.entity_id
_entity_poly.type
_entity_poly.pdbx_seq_one_letter_code
_entity_poly.pdbx_strand_id
1 'polypeptide(L)'
;QPVVSAYYDGACYCQKQLITACDPWSGYYLLDSGFYTSLHFSRFIEKGWAFIDSACYSDGKPGGDGHAIVDAVYSYMTAADPETGDYSTIITNTTAETMDYTFTVSALDKASADVSVWETRGPDSPESGEYDENYFKKIADITPVEKDGAYTYTVSVKPDSIVTVSTVSPERTEYVNMDTSEKTLLSLPYSD
;
A
#
# COMPACT_ATOMS: atom_id res chain seq x y z
N GLN A 1 0.81 10.07 -13.92
CA GLN A 1 -0.63 9.86 -13.67
C GLN A 1 -1.18 11.04 -12.89
N PRO A 2 -2.40 11.51 -13.15
CA PRO A 2 -3.02 12.53 -12.32
C PRO A 2 -3.34 11.97 -10.94
N VAL A 3 -3.13 12.76 -9.90
CA VAL A 3 -3.51 12.38 -8.53
C VAL A 3 -5.03 12.36 -8.41
N VAL A 4 -5.70 13.33 -9.01
CA VAL A 4 -7.16 13.46 -9.02
C VAL A 4 -7.65 13.52 -10.47
N SER A 5 -8.65 12.72 -10.79
CA SER A 5 -9.38 12.80 -12.06
C SER A 5 -10.85 13.08 -11.81
N ALA A 6 -11.43 13.93 -12.66
CA ALA A 6 -12.87 14.13 -12.70
C ALA A 6 -13.55 12.96 -13.43
N TYR A 7 -14.64 12.51 -12.87
CA TYR A 7 -15.56 11.58 -13.52
C TYR A 7 -16.89 12.27 -13.80
N TYR A 8 -17.34 12.18 -15.02
CA TYR A 8 -18.69 12.58 -15.44
C TYR A 8 -19.13 11.69 -16.61
N ASP A 9 -20.40 11.59 -16.86
CA ASP A 9 -20.98 10.77 -17.92
C ASP A 9 -20.33 11.10 -19.28
N GLY A 10 -19.79 10.07 -19.94
CA GLY A 10 -19.08 10.20 -21.21
C GLY A 10 -17.59 10.40 -21.10
N ALA A 11 -17.01 10.56 -19.90
CA ALA A 11 -15.57 10.55 -19.71
C ALA A 11 -15.05 9.10 -19.75
N CYS A 12 -14.19 8.79 -20.70
CA CYS A 12 -13.64 7.43 -20.90
C CYS A 12 -12.35 7.15 -20.12
N TYR A 13 -11.93 8.02 -19.20
CA TYR A 13 -10.64 7.94 -18.50
C TYR A 13 -10.76 7.66 -17.00
N CYS A 14 -11.87 7.07 -16.58
CA CYS A 14 -11.99 6.57 -15.21
C CYS A 14 -10.93 5.51 -14.91
N GLN A 15 -10.47 5.45 -13.64
CA GLN A 15 -9.60 4.40 -13.07
C GLN A 15 -8.09 4.50 -13.32
N LYS A 16 -7.55 5.67 -13.65
CA LYS A 16 -6.08 5.87 -13.76
C LYS A 16 -5.51 6.84 -12.71
N GLN A 17 -6.28 7.19 -11.73
CA GLN A 17 -5.98 8.17 -10.69
C GLN A 17 -5.90 7.51 -9.30
N LEU A 18 -5.45 8.26 -8.32
CA LEU A 18 -5.50 7.87 -6.91
C LEU A 18 -6.82 8.30 -6.26
N ILE A 19 -7.42 9.39 -6.77
CA ILE A 19 -8.64 9.99 -6.26
C ILE A 19 -9.57 10.30 -7.44
N THR A 20 -10.81 9.85 -7.37
CA THR A 20 -11.84 10.21 -8.34
C THR A 20 -12.75 11.31 -7.79
N ALA A 21 -12.83 12.43 -8.49
CA ALA A 21 -13.81 13.48 -8.21
C ALA A 21 -15.07 13.20 -9.03
N CYS A 22 -16.08 12.63 -8.40
CA CYS A 22 -17.37 12.43 -9.02
C CYS A 22 -18.12 13.77 -9.04
N ASP A 23 -18.41 14.29 -10.25
CA ASP A 23 -18.98 15.62 -10.42
C ASP A 23 -18.20 16.66 -9.59
N PRO A 24 -17.05 17.18 -10.08
CA PRO A 24 -16.09 17.95 -9.25
C PRO A 24 -16.69 19.11 -8.47
N TRP A 25 -17.80 19.66 -8.95
CA TRP A 25 -18.55 20.73 -8.30
C TRP A 25 -19.43 20.28 -7.11
N SER A 26 -19.63 18.96 -6.95
CA SER A 26 -20.38 18.40 -5.82
C SER A 26 -19.58 18.36 -4.52
N GLY A 27 -18.24 18.39 -4.64
CA GLY A 27 -17.33 18.19 -3.51
C GLY A 27 -17.23 16.73 -3.07
N TYR A 28 -17.74 15.78 -3.84
CA TYR A 28 -17.65 14.35 -3.55
C TYR A 28 -16.41 13.73 -4.19
N TYR A 29 -15.61 13.04 -3.38
CA TYR A 29 -14.40 12.36 -3.80
C TYR A 29 -14.38 10.91 -3.34
N LEU A 30 -13.90 10.03 -4.21
CA LEU A 30 -13.61 8.62 -3.89
C LEU A 30 -12.11 8.40 -3.88
N LEU A 31 -11.62 7.68 -2.89
CA LEU A 31 -10.25 7.17 -2.87
C LEU A 31 -10.22 5.84 -3.61
N ASP A 32 -9.45 5.76 -4.68
CA ASP A 32 -9.33 4.54 -5.47
C ASP A 32 -8.34 3.56 -4.83
N SER A 33 -8.38 2.29 -5.22
CA SER A 33 -7.46 1.25 -4.72
C SER A 33 -5.99 1.61 -4.90
N GLY A 34 -5.66 2.34 -5.97
CA GLY A 34 -4.31 2.86 -6.22
C GLY A 34 -3.80 3.81 -5.14
N PHE A 35 -4.70 4.55 -4.47
CA PHE A 35 -4.34 5.38 -3.32
C PHE A 35 -3.82 4.50 -2.18
N TYR A 36 -4.59 3.50 -1.78
CA TYR A 36 -4.21 2.60 -0.69
C TYR A 36 -2.98 1.77 -1.02
N THR A 37 -2.83 1.33 -2.28
CA THR A 37 -1.62 0.66 -2.74
C THR A 37 -0.39 1.55 -2.58
N SER A 38 -0.50 2.85 -2.89
CA SER A 38 0.62 3.79 -2.74
C SER A 38 1.02 4.04 -1.28
N LEU A 39 0.09 3.85 -0.33
CA LEU A 39 0.40 3.98 1.10
C LEU A 39 1.39 2.90 1.59
N HIS A 40 1.36 1.70 1.00
CA HIS A 40 2.33 0.64 1.31
C HIS A 40 3.78 1.04 1.02
N PHE A 41 3.98 1.99 0.12
CA PHE A 41 5.31 2.56 -0.15
C PHE A 41 5.56 3.82 0.68
N SER A 42 4.66 4.78 0.60
CA SER A 42 4.88 6.12 1.14
C SER A 42 4.83 6.23 2.67
N ARG A 43 4.23 5.24 3.35
CA ARG A 43 4.13 5.22 4.81
C ARG A 43 5.17 4.35 5.50
N PHE A 44 5.89 3.51 4.73
CA PHE A 44 6.81 2.52 5.26
C PHE A 44 8.24 2.65 4.74
N ILE A 45 8.46 3.48 3.74
CA ILE A 45 9.79 3.74 3.18
C ILE A 45 10.00 5.25 3.17
N GLU A 46 11.01 5.70 3.87
CA GLU A 46 11.35 7.11 3.93
C GLU A 46 12.51 7.48 2.99
N LYS A 47 12.70 8.78 2.78
CA LYS A 47 13.82 9.27 1.98
C LYS A 47 15.14 8.91 2.66
N GLY A 48 16.03 8.27 1.92
CA GLY A 48 17.34 7.86 2.40
C GLY A 48 17.45 6.37 2.66
N TRP A 49 16.33 5.65 2.72
CA TRP A 49 16.34 4.20 2.81
C TRP A 49 16.95 3.57 1.57
N ALA A 50 17.66 2.47 1.75
CA ALA A 50 18.30 1.72 0.69
C ALA A 50 17.57 0.40 0.42
N PHE A 51 17.45 0.04 -0.87
CA PHE A 51 16.93 -1.27 -1.23
C PHE A 51 17.97 -2.36 -0.94
N ILE A 52 17.51 -3.50 -0.46
CA ILE A 52 18.30 -4.70 -0.24
C ILE A 52 18.09 -5.62 -1.44
N ASP A 53 18.97 -5.55 -2.43
CA ASP A 53 18.82 -6.28 -3.70
C ASP A 53 18.61 -7.79 -3.51
N SER A 54 19.30 -8.40 -2.54
CA SER A 54 19.15 -9.83 -2.22
C SER A 54 17.79 -10.19 -1.60
N ALA A 55 17.02 -9.19 -1.18
CA ALA A 55 15.68 -9.33 -0.61
C ALA A 55 14.62 -8.65 -1.50
N CYS A 56 14.89 -8.56 -2.79
CA CYS A 56 13.96 -8.10 -3.81
C CYS A 56 13.81 -9.19 -4.89
N TYR A 57 12.58 -9.40 -5.33
CA TYR A 57 12.29 -10.40 -6.36
C TYR A 57 11.02 -10.04 -7.13
N SER A 58 10.98 -10.41 -8.40
CA SER A 58 9.76 -10.43 -9.21
C SER A 58 9.82 -11.61 -10.16
N ASP A 59 8.72 -12.31 -10.32
CA ASP A 59 8.55 -13.38 -11.32
C ASP A 59 8.19 -12.83 -12.71
N GLY A 60 7.99 -11.52 -12.82
CA GLY A 60 7.68 -10.84 -14.07
C GLY A 60 8.85 -10.80 -15.06
N LYS A 61 8.54 -10.35 -16.27
CA LYS A 61 9.49 -10.23 -17.37
C LYS A 61 9.77 -8.76 -17.68
N PRO A 62 10.95 -8.41 -18.19
CA PRO A 62 11.16 -7.08 -18.76
C PRO A 62 10.16 -6.80 -19.87
N GLY A 63 9.48 -5.66 -19.81
CA GLY A 63 8.62 -5.18 -20.89
C GLY A 63 9.40 -4.92 -22.17
N GLY A 64 8.68 -4.75 -23.28
CA GLY A 64 9.31 -4.58 -24.60
C GLY A 64 10.20 -3.34 -24.75
N ASP A 65 10.00 -2.35 -23.88
CA ASP A 65 10.84 -1.14 -23.77
C ASP A 65 12.00 -1.29 -22.77
N GLY A 66 12.07 -2.40 -22.05
CA GLY A 66 13.09 -2.68 -21.04
C GLY A 66 12.99 -1.87 -19.76
N HIS A 67 11.94 -1.05 -19.59
CA HIS A 67 11.81 -0.13 -18.46
C HIS A 67 10.79 -0.56 -17.40
N ALA A 68 9.97 -1.53 -17.69
CA ALA A 68 8.96 -2.03 -16.75
C ALA A 68 9.04 -3.54 -16.62
N ILE A 69 8.64 -4.07 -15.48
CA ILE A 69 8.38 -5.48 -15.30
C ILE A 69 6.88 -5.70 -15.58
N VAL A 70 6.59 -6.64 -16.45
CA VAL A 70 5.24 -7.02 -16.85
C VAL A 70 4.98 -8.49 -16.55
N ASP A 71 3.71 -8.87 -16.51
CA ASP A 71 3.24 -10.23 -16.25
C ASP A 71 3.71 -10.80 -14.88
N ALA A 72 4.05 -9.94 -13.91
CA ALA A 72 4.34 -10.39 -12.57
C ALA A 72 3.04 -10.80 -11.85
N VAL A 73 3.03 -11.97 -11.24
CA VAL A 73 1.93 -12.46 -10.40
C VAL A 73 2.28 -12.45 -8.91
N TYR A 74 3.55 -12.49 -8.57
CA TYR A 74 4.03 -12.18 -7.22
C TYR A 74 5.37 -11.47 -7.28
N SER A 75 5.58 -10.59 -6.33
CA SER A 75 6.85 -9.89 -6.18
C SER A 75 7.00 -9.38 -4.75
N TYR A 76 8.22 -9.16 -4.36
CA TYR A 76 8.52 -8.48 -3.11
C TYR A 76 9.74 -7.58 -3.26
N MET A 77 9.76 -6.52 -2.45
CA MET A 77 10.89 -5.62 -2.35
C MET A 77 11.13 -5.23 -0.89
N THR A 78 12.38 -5.17 -0.50
CA THR A 78 12.77 -4.78 0.84
C THR A 78 13.64 -3.54 0.78
N ALA A 79 13.33 -2.58 1.64
CA ALA A 79 14.17 -1.42 1.90
C ALA A 79 14.47 -1.33 3.40
N ALA A 80 15.64 -0.81 3.74
CA ALA A 80 16.03 -0.59 5.12
C ALA A 80 16.63 0.81 5.28
N ASP A 81 16.47 1.34 6.49
CA ASP A 81 17.13 2.56 6.93
C ASP A 81 18.57 2.23 7.36
N PRO A 82 19.58 2.77 6.70
CA PRO A 82 20.96 2.52 7.07
C PRO A 82 21.38 3.17 8.40
N GLU A 83 20.59 4.10 8.94
CA GLU A 83 20.89 4.81 10.19
C GLU A 83 20.25 4.14 11.40
N THR A 84 18.97 3.70 11.29
CA THR A 84 18.21 3.12 12.41
C THR A 84 18.13 1.60 12.38
N GLY A 85 18.40 0.98 11.22
CA GLY A 85 18.22 -0.45 10.99
C GLY A 85 16.74 -0.87 10.85
N ASP A 86 15.81 0.07 10.78
CA ASP A 86 14.42 -0.21 10.45
C ASP A 86 14.31 -0.76 9.02
N TYR A 87 13.36 -1.64 8.79
CA TYR A 87 13.15 -2.22 7.46
C TYR A 87 11.67 -2.43 7.15
N SER A 88 11.38 -2.46 5.87
CA SER A 88 10.06 -2.74 5.32
C SER A 88 10.18 -3.63 4.11
N THR A 89 9.33 -4.66 4.05
CA THR A 89 9.16 -5.51 2.87
C THR A 89 7.74 -5.36 2.36
N ILE A 90 7.60 -4.98 1.10
CA ILE A 90 6.32 -4.88 0.41
C ILE A 90 6.19 -6.09 -0.50
N ILE A 91 5.08 -6.81 -0.39
CA ILE A 91 4.81 -8.07 -1.10
C ILE A 91 3.51 -7.92 -1.87
N THR A 92 3.50 -8.34 -3.12
CA THR A 92 2.29 -8.43 -3.94
C THR A 92 2.02 -9.88 -4.31
N ASN A 93 0.76 -10.29 -4.25
CA ASN A 93 0.29 -11.60 -4.66
C ASN A 93 -1.01 -11.44 -5.45
N THR A 94 -0.96 -11.68 -6.76
CA THR A 94 -2.13 -11.73 -7.65
C THR A 94 -2.43 -13.15 -8.13
N THR A 95 -1.85 -14.16 -7.47
CA THR A 95 -2.19 -15.56 -7.71
C THR A 95 -3.53 -15.91 -7.07
N ALA A 96 -4.11 -17.04 -7.44
CA ALA A 96 -5.32 -17.57 -6.81
C ALA A 96 -5.08 -18.25 -5.46
N GLU A 97 -3.81 -18.36 -5.03
CA GLU A 97 -3.42 -19.12 -3.85
C GLU A 97 -2.82 -18.20 -2.79
N THR A 98 -3.01 -18.55 -1.52
CA THR A 98 -2.29 -17.93 -0.42
C THR A 98 -0.82 -18.36 -0.45
N MET A 99 0.09 -17.40 -0.35
CA MET A 99 1.53 -17.65 -0.36
C MET A 99 2.13 -17.35 1.02
N ASP A 100 2.90 -18.30 1.56
CA ASP A 100 3.62 -18.11 2.81
C ASP A 100 5.05 -17.65 2.55
N TYR A 101 5.44 -16.54 3.16
CA TYR A 101 6.78 -15.97 3.10
C TYR A 101 7.46 -16.14 4.44
N THR A 102 8.56 -16.88 4.48
CA THR A 102 9.40 -16.99 5.67
C THR A 102 10.58 -16.03 5.54
N PHE A 103 10.66 -15.12 6.48
CA PHE A 103 11.75 -14.16 6.60
C PHE A 103 12.84 -14.73 7.50
N THR A 104 14.08 -14.51 7.09
CA THR A 104 15.26 -14.74 7.92
C THR A 104 16.06 -13.44 7.92
N VAL A 105 16.03 -12.73 9.03
CA VAL A 105 16.63 -11.42 9.18
C VAL A 105 17.90 -11.53 10.01
N SER A 106 19.00 -11.09 9.42
CA SER A 106 20.31 -11.02 10.10
C SER A 106 21.00 -9.72 9.68
N ALA A 107 21.94 -9.28 10.48
CA ALA A 107 22.78 -8.10 10.22
C ALA A 107 22.03 -6.75 10.11
N LEU A 108 20.77 -6.67 10.54
CA LEU A 108 20.06 -5.41 10.76
C LEU A 108 19.93 -5.17 12.27
N ASP A 109 20.08 -3.94 12.70
CA ASP A 109 19.99 -3.57 14.12
C ASP A 109 18.58 -3.86 14.70
N LYS A 110 17.57 -3.81 13.86
CA LYS A 110 16.17 -4.09 14.21
C LYS A 110 15.72 -5.53 13.88
N ALA A 111 16.64 -6.45 13.62
CA ALA A 111 16.28 -7.83 13.27
C ALA A 111 15.39 -8.53 14.33
N SER A 112 15.57 -8.19 15.60
CA SER A 112 14.76 -8.72 16.73
C SER A 112 13.50 -7.94 17.04
N ALA A 113 13.29 -6.80 16.39
CA ALA A 113 12.14 -5.95 16.68
C ALA A 113 10.83 -6.58 16.18
N ASP A 114 9.73 -6.31 16.88
CA ASP A 114 8.42 -6.67 16.42
C ASP A 114 8.14 -6.03 15.05
N VAL A 115 7.47 -6.78 14.19
CA VAL A 115 7.04 -6.30 12.88
C VAL A 115 5.53 -6.17 12.82
N SER A 116 5.05 -5.10 12.25
CA SER A 116 3.64 -4.89 11.94
C SER A 116 3.34 -5.40 10.53
N VAL A 117 2.19 -6.02 10.33
CA VAL A 117 1.72 -6.52 9.04
C VAL A 117 0.49 -5.72 8.62
N TRP A 118 0.58 -5.10 7.45
CA TRP A 118 -0.48 -4.28 6.87
C TRP A 118 -0.91 -4.84 5.52
N GLU A 119 -2.21 -4.89 5.28
CA GLU A 119 -2.79 -5.48 4.09
C GLU A 119 -3.72 -4.49 3.37
N THR A 120 -3.66 -4.49 2.05
CA THR A 120 -4.71 -3.98 1.17
C THR A 120 -5.06 -5.10 0.21
N ARG A 121 -6.33 -5.48 0.15
CA ARG A 121 -6.83 -6.51 -0.77
C ARG A 121 -8.25 -6.20 -1.24
N GLY A 122 -8.68 -6.89 -2.28
CA GLY A 122 -10.05 -6.85 -2.74
C GLY A 122 -11.05 -7.36 -1.69
N PRO A 123 -12.35 -7.17 -1.91
CA PRO A 123 -13.39 -7.67 -1.03
C PRO A 123 -13.39 -9.20 -0.95
N ASP A 124 -13.85 -9.75 0.16
CA ASP A 124 -13.97 -11.21 0.34
C ASP A 124 -14.97 -11.84 -0.63
N SER A 125 -15.94 -11.04 -1.10
CA SER A 125 -16.91 -11.43 -2.11
C SER A 125 -17.17 -10.28 -3.07
N PRO A 126 -17.28 -10.53 -4.38
CA PRO A 126 -17.66 -9.51 -5.36
C PRO A 126 -19.03 -8.85 -5.05
N GLU A 127 -19.86 -9.52 -4.26
CA GLU A 127 -21.20 -9.08 -3.90
C GLU A 127 -21.22 -8.22 -2.63
N SER A 128 -20.13 -8.18 -1.86
CA SER A 128 -20.12 -7.49 -0.55
C SER A 128 -20.20 -5.98 -0.66
N GLY A 129 -19.81 -5.39 -1.79
CA GLY A 129 -19.89 -3.95 -2.02
C GLY A 129 -19.00 -3.07 -1.12
N GLU A 130 -18.40 -3.65 -0.10
CA GLU A 130 -17.62 -2.98 0.94
C GLU A 130 -16.12 -3.15 0.65
N TYR A 131 -15.64 -2.36 -0.30
CA TYR A 131 -14.23 -2.39 -0.72
C TYR A 131 -13.28 -1.85 0.36
N ASP A 132 -13.76 -0.97 1.24
CA ASP A 132 -12.93 -0.20 2.14
C ASP A 132 -12.47 -0.98 3.38
N GLU A 133 -13.18 -2.04 3.79
CA GLU A 133 -12.86 -2.81 5.00
C GLU A 133 -11.47 -3.46 4.97
N ASN A 134 -10.98 -3.77 3.77
CA ASN A 134 -9.71 -4.47 3.56
C ASN A 134 -8.60 -3.54 3.06
N TYR A 135 -8.79 -2.22 3.08
CA TYR A 135 -7.82 -1.28 2.56
C TYR A 135 -6.94 -0.71 3.67
N PHE A 136 -5.64 -0.87 3.49
CA PHE A 136 -4.59 -0.36 4.37
C PHE A 136 -4.86 -0.66 5.85
N LYS A 137 -5.07 -1.93 6.14
CA LYS A 137 -5.44 -2.45 7.45
C LYS A 137 -4.26 -3.14 8.12
N LYS A 138 -4.00 -2.78 9.37
CA LYS A 138 -3.07 -3.56 10.20
C LYS A 138 -3.75 -4.88 10.58
N ILE A 139 -3.16 -6.00 10.20
CA ILE A 139 -3.73 -7.33 10.41
C ILE A 139 -3.03 -8.14 11.49
N ALA A 140 -1.76 -7.84 11.79
CA ALA A 140 -0.99 -8.52 12.81
C ALA A 140 0.18 -7.68 13.33
N ASP A 141 0.65 -8.05 14.52
CA ASP A 141 2.01 -7.79 15.01
C ASP A 141 2.67 -9.16 15.22
N ILE A 142 3.93 -9.31 14.80
CA ILE A 142 4.67 -10.55 14.89
C ILE A 142 6.00 -10.28 15.62
N THR A 143 6.27 -11.04 16.65
CA THR A 143 7.57 -11.06 17.32
C THR A 143 8.45 -12.10 16.63
N PRO A 144 9.59 -11.72 16.02
CA PRO A 144 10.52 -12.66 15.41
C PRO A 144 11.12 -13.63 16.44
N VAL A 145 11.37 -14.86 16.01
CA VAL A 145 11.97 -15.89 16.85
C VAL A 145 13.44 -16.08 16.46
N GLU A 146 14.32 -16.03 17.44
CA GLU A 146 15.75 -16.30 17.20
C GLU A 146 15.97 -17.78 16.86
N LYS A 147 16.70 -18.02 15.77
CA LYS A 147 17.11 -19.32 15.31
C LYS A 147 18.46 -19.24 14.63
N ASP A 148 19.43 -19.98 15.14
CA ASP A 148 20.80 -20.10 14.56
C ASP A 148 21.50 -18.73 14.33
N GLY A 149 21.27 -17.77 15.22
CA GLY A 149 21.86 -16.43 15.14
C GLY A 149 21.18 -15.47 14.17
N ALA A 150 20.01 -15.84 13.67
CA ALA A 150 19.13 -14.98 12.88
C ALA A 150 17.73 -14.94 13.49
N TYR A 151 16.93 -13.97 13.10
CA TYR A 151 15.55 -13.81 13.53
C TYR A 151 14.59 -14.23 12.41
N THR A 152 13.63 -15.09 12.72
CA THR A 152 12.73 -15.68 11.73
C THR A 152 11.27 -15.43 12.08
N TYR A 153 10.45 -15.21 11.05
CA TYR A 153 8.99 -15.15 11.14
C TYR A 153 8.36 -15.49 9.78
N THR A 154 7.07 -15.83 9.78
CA THR A 154 6.32 -16.17 8.57
C THR A 154 5.09 -15.30 8.45
N VAL A 155 4.80 -14.87 7.22
CA VAL A 155 3.62 -14.08 6.86
C VAL A 155 2.90 -14.77 5.71
N SER A 156 1.59 -14.96 5.86
CA SER A 156 0.71 -15.48 4.81
C SER A 156 0.11 -14.31 4.03
N VAL A 157 0.32 -14.30 2.73
CA VAL A 157 -0.16 -13.29 1.79
C VAL A 157 -1.28 -13.87 0.95
N LYS A 158 -2.49 -13.36 1.14
CA LYS A 158 -3.70 -13.84 0.47
C LYS A 158 -3.69 -13.51 -1.04
N PRO A 159 -4.56 -14.16 -1.83
CA PRO A 159 -4.81 -13.75 -3.21
C PRO A 159 -5.18 -12.28 -3.34
N ASP A 160 -4.84 -11.68 -4.48
CA ASP A 160 -5.20 -10.32 -4.86
C ASP A 160 -4.90 -9.27 -3.77
N SER A 161 -3.72 -9.40 -3.13
CA SER A 161 -3.32 -8.51 -2.04
C SER A 161 -1.95 -7.89 -2.23
N ILE A 162 -1.78 -6.73 -1.58
CA ILE A 162 -0.49 -6.13 -1.27
C ILE A 162 -0.34 -6.11 0.25
N VAL A 163 0.79 -6.59 0.73
CA VAL A 163 1.11 -6.68 2.16
C VAL A 163 2.42 -5.95 2.43
N THR A 164 2.46 -5.16 3.47
CA THR A 164 3.71 -4.63 4.01
C THR A 164 4.00 -5.24 5.36
N VAL A 165 5.23 -5.71 5.53
CA VAL A 165 5.80 -6.16 6.79
C VAL A 165 6.89 -5.19 7.19
N SER A 166 6.80 -4.59 8.38
CA SER A 166 7.71 -3.52 8.74
C SER A 166 7.96 -3.42 10.24
N THR A 167 9.16 -3.02 10.62
CA THR A 167 9.48 -2.57 11.98
C THR A 167 8.89 -1.18 12.27
N VAL A 168 8.49 -0.44 11.23
CA VAL A 168 7.75 0.81 11.34
C VAL A 168 6.25 0.51 11.32
N SER A 169 5.51 1.07 12.27
CA SER A 169 4.05 0.98 12.31
C SER A 169 3.47 2.39 12.24
N PRO A 170 3.09 2.86 11.06
CA PRO A 170 2.50 4.18 10.94
C PRO A 170 1.17 4.24 11.70
N GLU A 171 0.95 5.33 12.41
CA GLU A 171 -0.37 5.59 12.97
C GLU A 171 -1.36 5.79 11.82
N ARG A 172 -2.49 5.08 11.88
CA ARG A 172 -3.61 5.40 11.00
C ARG A 172 -4.13 6.75 11.46
N THR A 173 -3.90 7.77 10.66
CA THR A 173 -4.52 9.08 10.90
C THR A 173 -6.03 8.86 10.79
N GLU A 174 -6.74 8.96 11.91
CA GLU A 174 -8.19 8.98 11.86
C GLU A 174 -8.59 10.14 10.94
N TYR A 175 -9.51 9.87 10.03
CA TYR A 175 -10.12 10.94 9.24
C TYR A 175 -10.79 11.88 10.23
N VAL A 176 -10.21 13.04 10.42
CA VAL A 176 -10.95 14.14 11.00
C VAL A 176 -12.00 14.51 9.95
N ASN A 177 -13.23 14.05 10.14
CA ASN A 177 -14.34 14.59 9.40
C ASN A 177 -14.29 16.10 9.61
N MET A 178 -13.88 16.83 8.58
CA MET A 178 -13.99 18.27 8.62
C MET A 178 -15.45 18.58 8.91
N ASP A 179 -15.69 19.24 10.04
CA ASP A 179 -17.01 19.72 10.35
C ASP A 179 -17.44 20.65 9.21
N THR A 180 -18.32 20.14 8.37
CA THR A 180 -18.86 20.89 7.26
C THR A 180 -20.08 21.74 7.69
N SER A 181 -20.40 21.76 8.99
CA SER A 181 -21.52 22.56 9.52
C SER A 181 -21.28 24.06 9.38
N GLU A 182 -20.02 24.50 9.30
CA GLU A 182 -19.64 25.88 8.99
C GLU A 182 -19.17 26.05 7.55
N LYS A 183 -19.87 25.50 6.58
CA LYS A 183 -19.67 25.89 5.19
C LYS A 183 -20.03 27.37 5.06
N THR A 184 -19.03 28.21 5.20
CA THR A 184 -19.11 29.56 4.64
C THR A 184 -19.18 29.36 3.12
N LEU A 185 -20.37 29.38 2.56
CA LEU A 185 -20.54 29.52 1.14
C LEU A 185 -19.87 30.83 0.77
N LEU A 186 -18.65 30.74 0.20
CA LEU A 186 -18.09 31.87 -0.48
C LEU A 186 -19.09 32.22 -1.57
N SER A 187 -19.86 33.27 -1.34
CA SER A 187 -20.61 33.90 -2.41
C SER A 187 -19.58 34.38 -3.40
N LEU A 188 -19.38 33.62 -4.45
CA LEU A 188 -18.60 34.08 -5.57
C LEU A 188 -19.30 35.32 -6.12
N PRO A 189 -18.64 36.48 -6.18
CA PRO A 189 -19.20 37.62 -6.83
C PRO A 189 -19.19 37.35 -8.35
N TYR A 190 -20.15 36.63 -8.86
CA TYR A 190 -20.52 36.74 -10.24
C TYR A 190 -21.49 37.90 -10.32
N SER A 191 -20.96 39.07 -10.63
CA SER A 191 -21.74 40.11 -11.28
C SER A 191 -21.48 39.97 -12.77
N ASP A 192 -22.51 39.73 -13.53
CA ASP A 192 -22.51 39.99 -14.97
C ASP A 192 -22.15 41.43 -15.26
#